data_d6cedfdfa97b107bc8d620dfcf9b5a48
#
_entry.id   d6cedfdfa97b107bc8d620dfcf9b5a48
#
_cell.length_a   1.000
_cell.length_b   1.000
_cell.length_c   1.000
_cell.angle_alpha   90.00
_cell.angle_beta   90.00
_cell.angle_gamma   90.00
#
_symmetry.space_group_name_H-M   'P 1'
#
loop_
_entity.id
_entity.type
_entity.pdbx_description
1 polymer ?
#
loop_
_entity_poly.entity_id
_entity_poly.type
_entity_poly.pdbx_seq_one_letter_code
_entity_poly.pdbx_strand_id
1 'polypeptide(L)'
;PGAARMYPETDVPLITPHTKNITLPETLEHKIAHYQQKLGLGKDLAEYIAKSEKVFLFEELVQKHPEIKSAFIAETLTSTLLDIKRQYHHDPDLLTEDNFRHLFQYLQENKIHKDIVLDVLIDMITGQFDLTKYATLGTEEIHKVLKEMVAKNKGAPFPALMGLAMKALQGKASGKFISEALRNILEKGFI
;
A
#
# COMPACT_ATOMS: atom_id res chain seq x y z
N PRO A 1 -18.06 -48.12 -8.33
CA PRO A 1 -19.42 -48.11 -7.80
C PRO A 1 -20.21 -47.06 -8.55
N GLY A 2 -21.13 -47.52 -9.40
CA GLY A 2 -22.00 -46.59 -10.16
C GLY A 2 -23.20 -46.15 -9.33
N ALA A 3 -23.93 -45.18 -9.84
CA ALA A 3 -25.13 -44.61 -9.22
C ALA A 3 -26.18 -45.65 -8.82
N ALA A 4 -26.17 -46.86 -9.45
CA ALA A 4 -27.01 -47.99 -9.12
C ALA A 4 -26.78 -48.61 -7.73
N ARG A 5 -25.69 -48.22 -7.04
CA ARG A 5 -25.40 -48.70 -5.67
C ARG A 5 -25.72 -47.65 -4.59
N MET A 6 -26.21 -46.48 -5.00
CA MET A 6 -26.65 -45.42 -4.09
C MET A 6 -28.17 -45.52 -3.92
N TYR A 7 -28.64 -45.71 -2.70
CA TYR A 7 -30.05 -45.76 -2.32
C TYR A 7 -30.43 -44.49 -1.54
N PRO A 8 -30.48 -43.31 -2.19
CA PRO A 8 -30.71 -42.04 -1.47
C PRO A 8 -32.05 -42.03 -0.73
N GLU A 9 -33.05 -42.74 -1.24
CA GLU A 9 -34.39 -42.72 -0.65
C GLU A 9 -34.50 -43.55 0.63
N THR A 10 -33.60 -44.55 0.84
CA THR A 10 -33.64 -45.44 2.01
C THR A 10 -32.60 -45.10 3.04
N ASP A 11 -31.44 -44.62 2.60
CA ASP A 11 -30.27 -44.45 3.46
C ASP A 11 -30.09 -42.98 3.94
N VAL A 12 -30.75 -42.04 3.31
CA VAL A 12 -30.70 -40.63 3.67
C VAL A 12 -32.07 -40.10 4.09
N PRO A 13 -32.26 -39.66 5.32
CA PRO A 13 -33.54 -39.07 5.75
C PRO A 13 -33.84 -37.82 4.94
N LEU A 14 -35.13 -37.55 4.69
CA LEU A 14 -35.59 -36.34 4.03
C LEU A 14 -35.14 -35.10 4.82
N ILE A 15 -34.30 -34.29 4.23
CA ILE A 15 -33.84 -33.04 4.81
C ILE A 15 -34.69 -31.91 4.23
N THR A 16 -35.41 -31.22 5.09
CA THR A 16 -36.11 -29.98 4.72
C THR A 16 -35.12 -28.83 4.78
N PRO A 17 -34.76 -28.21 3.65
CA PRO A 17 -33.79 -27.12 3.66
C PRO A 17 -34.39 -25.90 4.37
N HIS A 18 -33.69 -25.38 5.35
CA HIS A 18 -34.02 -24.12 6.04
C HIS A 18 -33.29 -22.95 5.38
N THR A 19 -33.89 -22.35 4.35
CA THR A 19 -33.29 -21.26 3.57
C THR A 19 -33.67 -19.86 4.06
N LYS A 20 -34.55 -19.75 5.08
CA LYS A 20 -35.17 -18.47 5.48
C LYS A 20 -34.17 -17.43 6.03
N ASN A 21 -32.99 -17.85 6.45
CA ASN A 21 -32.00 -16.96 7.07
C ASN A 21 -30.63 -16.98 6.32
N ILE A 22 -30.63 -17.47 5.06
CA ILE A 22 -29.41 -17.46 4.25
C ILE A 22 -29.28 -16.10 3.59
N THR A 23 -28.32 -15.31 4.04
CA THR A 23 -27.90 -14.10 3.34
C THR A 23 -27.00 -14.53 2.19
N LEU A 24 -27.41 -14.28 0.97
CA LEU A 24 -26.58 -14.56 -0.20
C LEU A 24 -25.37 -13.63 -0.19
N PRO A 25 -24.17 -14.15 -0.43
CA PRO A 25 -23.00 -13.32 -0.59
C PRO A 25 -23.15 -12.42 -1.83
N GLU A 26 -22.51 -11.26 -1.78
CA GLU A 26 -22.48 -10.34 -2.92
C GLU A 26 -21.78 -10.99 -4.11
N THR A 27 -22.36 -10.83 -5.32
CA THR A 27 -21.73 -11.36 -6.54
C THR A 27 -20.44 -10.62 -6.86
N LEU A 28 -19.52 -11.29 -7.56
CA LEU A 28 -18.25 -10.69 -7.97
C LEU A 28 -18.45 -9.43 -8.82
N GLU A 29 -19.40 -9.47 -9.75
CA GLU A 29 -19.74 -8.32 -10.62
C GLU A 29 -20.23 -7.12 -9.82
N HIS A 30 -21.11 -7.36 -8.84
CA HIS A 30 -21.60 -6.30 -7.97
C HIS A 30 -20.48 -5.71 -7.11
N LYS A 31 -19.60 -6.54 -6.57
CA LYS A 31 -18.41 -6.12 -5.82
C LYS A 31 -17.46 -5.28 -6.67
N ILE A 32 -17.17 -5.68 -7.91
CA ILE A 32 -16.36 -4.92 -8.86
C ILE A 32 -16.99 -3.55 -9.15
N ALA A 33 -18.31 -3.53 -9.44
CA ALA A 33 -19.03 -2.29 -9.68
C ALA A 33 -18.99 -1.35 -8.46
N HIS A 34 -19.15 -1.90 -7.26
CA HIS A 34 -19.02 -1.15 -6.01
C HIS A 34 -17.63 -0.52 -5.86
N TYR A 35 -16.55 -1.27 -6.12
CA TYR A 35 -15.18 -0.74 -6.02
C TYR A 35 -14.92 0.37 -7.04
N GLN A 36 -15.45 0.26 -8.25
CA GLN A 36 -15.33 1.32 -9.24
C GLN A 36 -16.11 2.58 -8.84
N GLN A 37 -17.36 2.43 -8.45
CA GLN A 37 -18.27 3.57 -8.22
C GLN A 37 -18.04 4.24 -6.85
N LYS A 38 -17.80 3.46 -5.80
CA LYS A 38 -17.69 3.97 -4.43
C LYS A 38 -16.25 4.25 -4.03
N LEU A 39 -15.32 3.40 -4.44
CA LEU A 39 -13.91 3.53 -4.06
C LEU A 39 -13.05 4.19 -5.15
N GLY A 40 -13.62 4.44 -6.34
CA GLY A 40 -12.93 5.11 -7.44
C GLY A 40 -11.78 4.30 -8.03
N LEU A 41 -11.82 2.97 -7.94
CA LEU A 41 -10.81 2.10 -8.55
C LEU A 41 -10.98 2.02 -10.06
N GLY A 42 -9.87 1.96 -10.80
CA GLY A 42 -9.90 1.60 -12.22
C GLY A 42 -10.45 0.18 -12.40
N LYS A 43 -11.04 -0.10 -13.57
CA LYS A 43 -11.70 -1.38 -13.88
C LYS A 43 -10.78 -2.58 -13.60
N ASP A 44 -9.58 -2.55 -14.15
CA ASP A 44 -8.64 -3.67 -14.05
C ASP A 44 -8.19 -3.92 -12.61
N LEU A 45 -7.93 -2.85 -11.86
CA LEU A 45 -7.54 -2.94 -10.45
C LEU A 45 -8.70 -3.44 -9.57
N ALA A 46 -9.93 -2.97 -9.82
CA ALA A 46 -11.13 -3.42 -9.14
C ALA A 46 -11.40 -4.91 -9.36
N GLU A 47 -11.25 -5.36 -10.61
CA GLU A 47 -11.41 -6.77 -10.97
C GLU A 47 -10.31 -7.64 -10.34
N TYR A 48 -9.06 -7.18 -10.38
CA TYR A 48 -7.94 -7.91 -9.83
C TYR A 48 -8.07 -8.09 -8.31
N ILE A 49 -8.34 -7.00 -7.57
CA ILE A 49 -8.46 -7.08 -6.11
C ILE A 49 -9.70 -7.88 -5.68
N ALA A 50 -10.82 -7.78 -6.40
CA ALA A 50 -12.03 -8.51 -6.08
C ALA A 50 -11.88 -10.03 -6.24
N LYS A 51 -10.99 -10.47 -7.13
CA LYS A 51 -10.66 -11.90 -7.35
C LYS A 51 -9.49 -12.39 -6.48
N SER A 52 -8.79 -11.50 -5.78
CA SER A 52 -7.62 -11.86 -5.00
C SER A 52 -8.01 -12.46 -3.64
N GLU A 53 -7.14 -13.29 -3.09
CA GLU A 53 -7.28 -13.81 -1.72
C GLU A 53 -7.21 -12.72 -0.65
N LYS A 54 -6.68 -11.54 -1.01
CA LYS A 54 -6.53 -10.37 -0.12
C LYS A 54 -7.75 -9.43 -0.13
N VAL A 55 -8.87 -9.83 -0.75
CA VAL A 55 -10.08 -9.01 -0.85
C VAL A 55 -10.63 -8.58 0.51
N PHE A 56 -10.65 -9.48 1.49
CA PHE A 56 -11.15 -9.15 2.82
C PHE A 56 -10.21 -8.20 3.57
N LEU A 57 -8.90 -8.40 3.44
CA LEU A 57 -7.91 -7.48 3.97
C LEU A 57 -8.01 -6.10 3.32
N PHE A 58 -8.24 -6.03 2.02
CA PHE A 58 -8.47 -4.78 1.30
C PHE A 58 -9.68 -4.02 1.86
N GLU A 59 -10.82 -4.70 2.00
CA GLU A 59 -12.05 -4.09 2.54
C GLU A 59 -11.85 -3.59 3.98
N GLU A 60 -11.18 -4.38 4.82
CA GLU A 60 -10.82 -4.00 6.19
C GLU A 60 -9.95 -2.74 6.22
N LEU A 61 -8.90 -2.70 5.39
CA LEU A 61 -7.97 -1.57 5.34
C LEU A 61 -8.62 -0.29 4.81
N VAL A 62 -9.47 -0.39 3.79
CA VAL A 62 -10.24 0.77 3.28
C VAL A 62 -11.15 1.33 4.35
N GLN A 63 -11.82 0.47 5.12
CA GLN A 63 -12.71 0.89 6.19
C GLN A 63 -11.95 1.54 7.36
N LYS A 64 -10.79 0.99 7.74
CA LYS A 64 -9.96 1.49 8.84
C LYS A 64 -9.20 2.77 8.50
N HIS A 65 -8.84 2.96 7.24
CA HIS A 65 -7.98 4.05 6.78
C HIS A 65 -8.63 4.90 5.70
N PRO A 66 -9.76 5.61 5.99
CA PRO A 66 -10.52 6.36 5.00
C PRO A 66 -9.74 7.54 4.37
N GLU A 67 -8.69 8.03 5.02
CA GLU A 67 -7.84 9.11 4.53
C GLU A 67 -6.82 8.63 3.47
N ILE A 68 -6.60 7.32 3.40
CA ILE A 68 -5.72 6.72 2.40
C ILE A 68 -6.55 6.36 1.17
N LYS A 69 -6.12 6.78 0.00
CA LYS A 69 -6.82 6.44 -1.26
C LYS A 69 -6.94 4.94 -1.42
N SER A 70 -8.16 4.44 -1.65
CA SER A 70 -8.43 3.01 -1.84
C SER A 70 -7.63 2.41 -3.00
N ALA A 71 -7.39 3.18 -4.07
CA ALA A 71 -6.53 2.75 -5.17
C ALA A 71 -5.11 2.44 -4.71
N PHE A 72 -4.52 3.27 -3.82
CA PHE A 72 -3.19 3.04 -3.28
C PHE A 72 -3.13 1.77 -2.41
N ILE A 73 -4.18 1.50 -1.61
CA ILE A 73 -4.29 0.26 -0.82
C ILE A 73 -4.35 -0.95 -1.77
N ALA A 74 -5.20 -0.89 -2.81
CA ALA A 74 -5.33 -1.96 -3.79
C ALA A 74 -4.01 -2.22 -4.56
N GLU A 75 -3.33 -1.16 -5.02
CA GLU A 75 -2.03 -1.24 -5.70
C GLU A 75 -0.96 -1.87 -4.79
N THR A 76 -0.93 -1.48 -3.51
CA THR A 76 0.02 -2.05 -2.54
C THR A 76 -0.20 -3.54 -2.34
N LEU A 77 -1.46 -3.99 -2.28
CA LEU A 77 -1.81 -5.40 -2.09
C LEU A 77 -1.68 -6.25 -3.36
N THR A 78 -1.50 -5.62 -4.52
CA THR A 78 -1.46 -6.31 -5.83
C THR A 78 -0.17 -6.02 -6.59
N SER A 79 -0.10 -4.88 -7.28
CA SER A 79 0.99 -4.53 -8.19
C SER A 79 2.34 -4.45 -7.47
N THR A 80 2.37 -3.83 -6.27
CA THR A 80 3.61 -3.71 -5.49
C THR A 80 4.17 -5.08 -5.09
N LEU A 81 3.31 -6.04 -4.76
CA LEU A 81 3.77 -7.41 -4.43
C LEU A 81 4.31 -8.14 -5.66
N LEU A 82 3.70 -7.91 -6.82
CA LEU A 82 4.23 -8.45 -8.09
C LEU A 82 5.60 -7.85 -8.42
N ASP A 83 5.80 -6.55 -8.18
CA ASP A 83 7.08 -5.89 -8.39
C ASP A 83 8.15 -6.41 -7.43
N ILE A 84 7.82 -6.62 -6.15
CA ILE A 84 8.69 -7.26 -5.17
C ILE A 84 9.16 -8.62 -5.67
N LYS A 85 8.25 -9.44 -6.18
CA LYS A 85 8.59 -10.77 -6.69
C LYS A 85 9.45 -10.71 -7.97
N ARG A 86 9.09 -9.83 -8.92
CA ARG A 86 9.70 -9.80 -10.26
C ARG A 86 11.01 -9.02 -10.30
N GLN A 87 11.08 -7.87 -9.66
CA GLN A 87 12.21 -6.96 -9.74
C GLN A 87 13.21 -7.16 -8.61
N TYR A 88 12.71 -7.44 -7.40
CA TYR A 88 13.55 -7.54 -6.19
C TYR A 88 13.82 -8.99 -5.78
N HIS A 89 13.19 -9.98 -6.45
CA HIS A 89 13.39 -11.41 -6.21
C HIS A 89 13.15 -11.85 -4.75
N HIS A 90 12.28 -11.14 -4.04
CA HIS A 90 11.80 -11.51 -2.73
C HIS A 90 10.43 -12.20 -2.81
N ASP A 91 10.15 -13.08 -1.86
CA ASP A 91 8.88 -13.79 -1.78
C ASP A 91 7.84 -12.95 -0.99
N PRO A 92 6.81 -12.39 -1.64
CA PRO A 92 5.78 -11.61 -0.97
C PRO A 92 4.87 -12.46 -0.08
N ASP A 93 4.86 -13.78 -0.22
CA ASP A 93 4.03 -14.68 0.59
C ASP A 93 4.54 -14.79 2.05
N LEU A 94 5.75 -14.27 2.33
CA LEU A 94 6.26 -14.10 3.68
C LEU A 94 5.59 -12.94 4.45
N LEU A 95 4.89 -12.04 3.74
CA LEU A 95 4.15 -10.94 4.37
C LEU A 95 2.82 -11.46 4.93
N THR A 96 2.64 -11.27 6.21
CA THR A 96 1.39 -11.58 6.91
C THR A 96 0.39 -10.42 6.75
N GLU A 97 -0.89 -10.67 7.00
CA GLU A 97 -1.89 -9.58 7.05
C GLU A 97 -1.54 -8.50 8.08
N ASP A 98 -0.92 -8.89 9.21
CA ASP A 98 -0.52 -7.94 10.25
C ASP A 98 0.59 -7.00 9.77
N ASN A 99 1.49 -7.44 8.88
CA ASN A 99 2.46 -6.54 8.25
C ASN A 99 1.76 -5.42 7.48
N PHE A 100 0.70 -5.73 6.74
CA PHE A 100 -0.08 -4.72 6.03
C PHE A 100 -0.87 -3.82 6.99
N ARG A 101 -1.48 -4.37 8.05
CA ARG A 101 -2.18 -3.57 9.07
C ARG A 101 -1.24 -2.55 9.70
N HIS A 102 -0.04 -2.96 10.11
CA HIS A 102 0.98 -2.06 10.66
C HIS A 102 1.46 -1.04 9.63
N LEU A 103 1.72 -1.45 8.39
CA LEU A 103 2.14 -0.56 7.33
C LEU A 103 1.13 0.60 7.13
N PHE A 104 -0.15 0.29 6.98
CA PHE A 104 -1.18 1.30 6.77
C PHE A 104 -1.46 2.14 8.02
N GLN A 105 -1.29 1.58 9.21
CA GLN A 105 -1.30 2.36 10.45
C GLN A 105 -0.16 3.37 10.49
N TYR A 106 1.07 2.98 10.16
CA TYR A 106 2.22 3.91 10.11
C TYR A 106 2.05 5.00 9.05
N LEU A 107 1.43 4.68 7.91
CA LEU A 107 1.09 5.66 6.89
C LEU A 107 0.06 6.68 7.39
N GLN A 108 -0.99 6.23 8.07
CA GLN A 108 -2.02 7.10 8.64
C GLN A 108 -1.46 8.00 9.74
N GLU A 109 -0.57 7.48 10.57
CA GLU A 109 0.11 8.21 11.63
C GLU A 109 1.23 9.13 11.08
N ASN A 110 1.43 9.19 9.76
CA ASN A 110 2.51 9.92 9.09
C ASN A 110 3.92 9.56 9.59
N LYS A 111 4.09 8.36 10.13
CA LYS A 111 5.41 7.83 10.55
C LYS A 111 6.27 7.42 9.37
N ILE A 112 5.63 7.03 8.27
CA ILE A 112 6.29 6.69 7.01
C ILE A 112 5.59 7.39 5.84
N HIS A 113 6.31 7.62 4.75
CA HIS A 113 5.75 8.17 3.51
C HIS A 113 5.35 7.08 2.52
N LYS A 114 4.39 7.41 1.63
CA LYS A 114 3.91 6.48 0.58
C LYS A 114 5.03 6.04 -0.36
N ASP A 115 6.01 6.92 -0.61
CA ASP A 115 7.10 6.69 -1.56
C ASP A 115 8.05 5.56 -1.15
N ILE A 116 8.04 5.17 0.14
CA ILE A 116 8.94 4.14 0.68
C ILE A 116 8.22 2.84 1.04
N VAL A 117 6.95 2.72 0.73
CA VAL A 117 6.16 1.53 1.06
C VAL A 117 6.81 0.25 0.53
N LEU A 118 7.38 0.30 -0.67
CA LEU A 118 8.07 -0.83 -1.26
C LEU A 118 9.31 -1.24 -0.44
N ASP A 119 10.15 -0.27 -0.04
CA ASP A 119 11.34 -0.53 0.77
C ASP A 119 10.97 -1.10 2.14
N VAL A 120 9.91 -0.55 2.76
CA VAL A 120 9.37 -1.04 4.04
C VAL A 120 8.88 -2.49 3.93
N LEU A 121 8.16 -2.83 2.86
CA LEU A 121 7.70 -4.21 2.64
C LEU A 121 8.87 -5.16 2.42
N ILE A 122 9.92 -4.76 1.69
CA ILE A 122 11.13 -5.56 1.51
C ILE A 122 11.84 -5.78 2.84
N ASP A 123 12.00 -4.73 3.65
CA ASP A 123 12.62 -4.85 4.98
C ASP A 123 11.78 -5.74 5.92
N MET A 124 10.45 -5.71 5.81
CA MET A 124 9.57 -6.63 6.55
C MET A 124 9.78 -8.09 6.11
N ILE A 125 9.93 -8.35 4.80
CA ILE A 125 10.21 -9.70 4.27
C ILE A 125 11.57 -10.22 4.77
N THR A 126 12.59 -9.34 4.77
CA THR A 126 13.95 -9.72 5.16
C THR A 126 14.18 -9.73 6.67
N GLY A 127 13.18 -9.32 7.46
CA GLY A 127 13.30 -9.22 8.92
C GLY A 127 14.18 -8.07 9.40
N GLN A 128 14.49 -7.10 8.53
CA GLN A 128 15.33 -5.95 8.81
C GLN A 128 14.52 -4.66 9.07
N PHE A 129 13.21 -4.81 9.23
CA PHE A 129 12.34 -3.66 9.44
C PHE A 129 12.62 -2.99 10.78
N ASP A 130 13.00 -1.72 10.71
CA ASP A 130 13.15 -0.83 11.86
C ASP A 130 12.46 0.51 11.56
N LEU A 131 11.41 0.82 12.30
CA LEU A 131 10.63 2.04 12.10
C LEU A 131 11.49 3.31 12.24
N THR A 132 12.54 3.27 13.07
CA THR A 132 13.42 4.44 13.29
C THR A 132 14.18 4.81 12.02
N LYS A 133 14.52 3.85 11.17
CA LYS A 133 15.16 4.04 9.88
C LYS A 133 14.29 4.87 8.91
N TYR A 134 12.96 4.72 9.03
CA TYR A 134 11.96 5.32 8.16
C TYR A 134 11.20 6.49 8.81
N ALA A 135 11.54 6.81 10.07
CA ALA A 135 10.89 7.92 10.75
C ALA A 135 11.02 9.20 9.93
N THR A 136 9.88 9.83 9.67
CA THR A 136 9.83 11.12 8.97
C THR A 136 10.60 12.15 9.78
N LEU A 137 11.56 12.80 9.15
CA LEU A 137 12.26 13.92 9.77
C LEU A 137 11.31 15.09 9.98
N GLY A 138 11.45 15.80 11.08
CA GLY A 138 10.73 17.03 11.32
C GLY A 138 11.04 18.08 10.25
N THR A 139 10.09 18.99 9.98
CA THR A 139 10.23 20.04 8.96
C THR A 139 11.53 20.84 9.13
N GLU A 140 11.92 21.14 10.38
CA GLU A 140 13.12 21.89 10.70
C GLU A 140 14.42 21.12 10.38
N GLU A 141 14.42 19.83 10.65
CA GLU A 141 15.57 18.96 10.36
C GLU A 141 15.77 18.80 8.84
N ILE A 142 14.68 18.65 8.09
CA ILE A 142 14.71 18.60 6.63
C ILE A 142 15.28 19.92 6.09
N HIS A 143 14.79 21.06 6.57
CA HIS A 143 15.32 22.37 6.17
C HIS A 143 16.79 22.54 6.49
N LYS A 144 17.27 22.03 7.63
CA LYS A 144 18.70 22.07 8.01
C LYS A 144 19.55 21.25 7.05
N VAL A 145 19.15 20.01 6.76
CA VAL A 145 19.86 19.13 5.80
C VAL A 145 19.89 19.76 4.41
N LEU A 146 18.78 20.32 3.93
CA LEU A 146 18.72 20.97 2.63
C LEU A 146 19.60 22.23 2.56
N LYS A 147 19.64 23.07 3.61
CA LYS A 147 20.53 24.24 3.67
C LYS A 147 22.00 23.85 3.64
N GLU A 148 22.41 22.84 4.42
CA GLU A 148 23.77 22.33 4.42
C GLU A 148 24.18 21.79 3.05
N MET A 149 23.25 21.06 2.39
CA MET A 149 23.49 20.50 1.07
C MET A 149 23.66 21.62 0.01
N VAL A 150 22.79 22.63 0.01
CA VAL A 150 22.88 23.78 -0.91
C VAL A 150 24.19 24.55 -0.65
N ALA A 151 24.57 24.74 0.61
CA ALA A 151 25.83 25.40 0.98
C ALA A 151 27.08 24.65 0.48
N LYS A 152 27.06 23.32 0.48
CA LYS A 152 28.15 22.48 -0.02
C LYS A 152 28.21 22.42 -1.55
N ASN A 153 27.10 22.67 -2.25
CA ASN A 153 26.99 22.56 -3.71
C ASN A 153 26.59 23.90 -4.33
N LYS A 154 27.24 25.00 -3.93
CA LYS A 154 26.98 26.34 -4.43
C LYS A 154 27.12 26.40 -5.96
N GLY A 155 26.10 26.92 -6.63
CA GLY A 155 26.08 27.07 -8.10
C GLY A 155 25.58 25.84 -8.85
N ALA A 156 25.24 24.74 -8.18
CA ALA A 156 24.63 23.58 -8.84
C ALA A 156 23.20 23.91 -9.32
N PRO A 157 22.79 23.47 -10.52
CA PRO A 157 21.45 23.68 -11.03
C PRO A 157 20.40 22.95 -10.19
N PHE A 158 19.17 23.50 -10.12
CA PHE A 158 18.07 22.94 -9.34
C PHE A 158 17.85 21.42 -9.54
N PRO A 159 17.88 20.86 -10.77
CA PRO A 159 17.71 19.41 -10.97
C PRO A 159 18.80 18.58 -10.28
N ALA A 160 20.05 19.05 -10.27
CA ALA A 160 21.15 18.34 -9.60
C ALA A 160 20.99 18.39 -8.08
N LEU A 161 20.65 19.56 -7.53
CA LEU A 161 20.35 19.70 -6.11
C LEU A 161 19.13 18.86 -5.70
N MET A 162 18.10 18.80 -6.54
CA MET A 162 16.93 17.97 -6.30
C MET A 162 17.30 16.47 -6.25
N GLY A 163 18.15 16.00 -7.17
CA GLY A 163 18.63 14.62 -7.18
C GLY A 163 19.42 14.26 -5.92
N LEU A 164 20.31 15.16 -5.47
CA LEU A 164 21.06 14.99 -4.22
C LEU A 164 20.15 15.00 -2.98
N ALA A 165 19.16 15.91 -2.96
CA ALA A 165 18.19 16.02 -1.88
C ALA A 165 17.31 14.77 -1.78
N MET A 166 16.81 14.26 -2.91
CA MET A 166 16.03 13.04 -2.96
C MET A 166 16.84 11.84 -2.44
N LYS A 167 18.12 11.75 -2.82
CA LYS A 167 19.01 10.68 -2.33
C LYS A 167 19.29 10.79 -0.82
N ALA A 168 19.52 12.01 -0.32
CA ALA A 168 19.84 12.24 1.09
C ALA A 168 18.63 12.10 2.03
N LEU A 169 17.44 12.42 1.54
CA LEU A 169 16.17 12.41 2.27
C LEU A 169 15.22 11.28 1.81
N GLN A 170 15.75 10.29 1.09
CA GLN A 170 14.98 9.16 0.64
C GLN A 170 14.28 8.49 1.84
N GLY A 171 12.96 8.38 1.73
CA GLY A 171 12.14 7.79 2.79
C GLY A 171 11.83 8.66 4.01
N LYS A 172 12.49 9.82 4.15
CA LYS A 172 12.35 10.71 5.31
C LYS A 172 11.46 11.93 5.06
N ALA A 173 11.22 12.25 3.78
CA ALA A 173 10.32 13.34 3.36
C ALA A 173 9.73 13.06 1.99
N SER A 174 8.53 13.63 1.71
CA SER A 174 7.93 13.51 0.38
C SER A 174 8.69 14.33 -0.66
N GLY A 175 8.81 13.80 -1.89
CA GLY A 175 9.49 14.51 -2.99
C GLY A 175 8.89 15.88 -3.27
N LYS A 176 7.58 16.05 -3.10
CA LYS A 176 6.89 17.35 -3.24
C LYS A 176 7.37 18.34 -2.18
N PHE A 177 7.42 17.93 -0.92
CA PHE A 177 7.89 18.76 0.19
C PHE A 177 9.36 19.17 0.00
N ILE A 178 10.22 18.21 -0.39
CA ILE A 178 11.64 18.47 -0.69
C ILE A 178 11.78 19.52 -1.81
N SER A 179 10.99 19.39 -2.89
CA SER A 179 11.01 20.34 -4.00
C SER A 179 10.59 21.75 -3.59
N GLU A 180 9.52 21.90 -2.82
CA GLU A 180 9.03 23.19 -2.32
C GLU A 180 10.04 23.81 -1.33
N ALA A 181 10.55 23.02 -0.40
CA ALA A 181 11.54 23.47 0.58
C ALA A 181 12.85 23.93 -0.11
N LEU A 182 13.31 23.18 -1.12
CA LEU A 182 14.52 23.51 -1.86
C LEU A 182 14.34 24.81 -2.68
N ARG A 183 13.18 25.02 -3.31
CA ARG A 183 12.86 26.28 -4.00
C ARG A 183 12.88 27.46 -3.04
N ASN A 184 12.22 27.33 -1.90
CA ASN A 184 12.19 28.37 -0.87
C ASN A 184 13.58 28.73 -0.33
N ILE A 185 14.48 27.74 -0.20
CA ILE A 185 15.87 27.99 0.24
C ILE A 185 16.66 28.72 -0.83
N LEU A 186 16.49 28.36 -2.11
CA LEU A 186 17.18 29.00 -3.22
C LEU A 186 16.68 30.43 -3.46
N GLU A 187 15.38 30.67 -3.36
CA GLU A 187 14.78 32.00 -3.48
C GLU A 187 15.17 32.95 -2.34
N LYS A 188 15.25 32.42 -1.09
CA LYS A 188 15.66 33.18 0.09
C LYS A 188 17.18 33.31 0.27
N GLY A 189 17.96 32.52 -0.42
CA GLY A 189 19.42 32.47 -0.32
C GLY A 189 20.14 33.36 -1.35
N PHE A 190 19.43 34.08 -2.20
CA PHE A 190 19.96 35.05 -3.16
C PHE A 190 19.83 36.52 -2.70
N ILE A 191 19.65 36.75 -1.39
CA ILE A 191 19.75 38.10 -0.81
C ILE A 191 21.03 38.16 0.03
#